data_9c4a5b00c28906abc5f5d011794e7506
#
_entry.id   9c4a5b00c28906abc5f5d011794e7506
#
_cell.length_a   1.000
_cell.length_b   1.000
_cell.length_c   1.000
_cell.angle_alpha   90.00
_cell.angle_beta   90.00
_cell.angle_gamma   90.00
#
_symmetry.space_group_name_H-M   'P 1'
#
loop_
_entity.id
_entity.type
_entity.pdbx_description
1 polymer ?
#
loop_
_entity_poly.entity_id
_entity_poly.type
_entity_poly.pdbx_seq_one_letter_code
_entity_poly.pdbx_strand_id
1 'polypeptide(L)'
;CSELGRIGENVDPFSVPAADVYLNGGYTFKSLGTTQGTNYIVFVEGDDVIASKYAAVLAVSFANIKFYYDEKYDRSNFIKNIILDNILPGDIYLKARELYFNSDVSRTVILIRGVETHDVSIYDVVQNLFPDKSKDFVININETDIALVKETKPGIDTKTIEKLASTIADTVSGEFYAQVVVGIG
;
A
#
# COMPACT_ATOMS: atom_id res chain seq x y z
N CYS A 1 -14.58 11.32 14.35
CA CYS A 1 -14.92 11.76 12.96
C CYS A 1 -15.77 13.04 12.93
N SER A 2 -16.64 13.30 13.92
CA SER A 2 -17.47 14.53 13.95
C SER A 2 -16.71 15.81 14.33
N GLU A 3 -15.62 15.70 15.06
CA GLU A 3 -14.75 16.84 15.42
C GLU A 3 -13.82 17.23 14.27
N LEU A 4 -13.33 16.27 13.50
CA LEU A 4 -12.53 16.51 12.29
C LEU A 4 -13.29 17.35 11.24
N GLY A 5 -14.60 17.14 11.09
CA GLY A 5 -15.44 17.94 10.22
C GLY A 5 -15.51 19.42 10.65
N ARG A 6 -15.63 19.69 11.96
CA ARG A 6 -15.73 21.06 12.50
C ARG A 6 -14.42 21.84 12.43
N ILE A 7 -13.27 21.16 12.58
CA ILE A 7 -11.94 21.80 12.49
C ILE A 7 -11.60 22.08 11.04
N GLY A 8 -11.95 21.17 10.13
CA GLY A 8 -11.69 21.30 8.69
C GLY A 8 -12.51 22.35 7.98
N GLU A 9 -13.70 22.72 8.51
CA GLU A 9 -14.53 23.77 7.91
C GLU A 9 -13.95 25.18 8.01
N ASN A 10 -13.01 25.41 8.96
CA ASN A 10 -12.43 26.72 9.22
C ASN A 10 -11.00 26.91 8.74
N VAL A 11 -10.37 25.88 8.17
CA VAL A 11 -8.98 25.95 7.70
C VAL A 11 -8.89 25.41 6.27
N ASP A 12 -8.57 26.31 5.35
CA ASP A 12 -8.23 25.91 4.00
C ASP A 12 -6.86 25.19 4.03
N PRO A 13 -6.80 23.90 3.63
CA PRO A 13 -5.53 23.14 3.59
C PRO A 13 -4.43 23.81 2.77
N PHE A 14 -4.82 24.57 1.74
CA PHE A 14 -3.87 25.30 0.88
C PHE A 14 -3.32 26.56 1.53
N SER A 15 -3.95 27.07 2.59
CA SER A 15 -3.48 28.24 3.33
C SER A 15 -2.43 27.92 4.39
N VAL A 16 -2.21 26.63 4.73
CA VAL A 16 -1.22 26.23 5.72
C VAL A 16 0.18 26.23 5.09
N PRO A 17 1.11 27.07 5.58
CA PRO A 17 2.46 27.13 5.03
C PRO A 17 3.18 25.78 5.16
N ALA A 18 3.91 25.39 4.13
CA ALA A 18 4.69 24.14 4.15
C ALA A 18 5.86 24.21 5.17
N ALA A 19 6.46 25.38 5.33
CA ALA A 19 7.65 25.58 6.17
C ALA A 19 7.31 25.79 7.65
N ASP A 20 6.22 26.50 7.94
CA ASP A 20 5.89 26.93 9.29
C ASP A 20 4.64 26.25 9.84
N VAL A 21 4.40 26.47 11.13
CA VAL A 21 3.13 26.11 11.78
C VAL A 21 2.12 27.22 11.59
N TYR A 22 0.86 26.85 11.46
CA TYR A 22 -0.26 27.77 11.36
C TYR A 22 -1.14 27.63 12.61
N LEU A 23 -1.44 28.75 13.26
CA LEU A 23 -2.24 28.80 14.49
C LEU A 23 -3.63 29.34 14.16
N ASN A 24 -4.67 28.61 14.53
CA ASN A 24 -6.04 29.05 14.37
C ASN A 24 -6.99 28.35 15.36
N GLY A 25 -7.84 29.15 16.04
CA GLY A 25 -8.94 28.63 16.85
C GLY A 25 -8.51 27.73 18.02
N GLY A 26 -7.34 27.94 18.60
CA GLY A 26 -6.80 27.10 19.68
C GLY A 26 -6.14 25.81 19.20
N TYR A 27 -5.86 25.72 17.91
CA TYR A 27 -5.17 24.58 17.30
C TYR A 27 -3.93 25.02 16.53
N THR A 28 -2.93 24.16 16.54
CA THR A 28 -1.69 24.30 15.76
C THR A 28 -1.73 23.33 14.59
N PHE A 29 -1.58 23.83 13.38
CA PHE A 29 -1.59 23.07 12.13
C PHE A 29 -0.20 23.02 11.51
N LYS A 30 0.14 21.88 10.89
CA LYS A 30 1.38 21.69 10.14
C LYS A 30 1.11 20.85 8.89
N SER A 31 1.59 21.31 7.75
CA SER A 31 1.50 20.58 6.49
C SER A 31 2.43 19.37 6.47
N LEU A 32 1.97 18.26 5.88
CA LEU A 32 2.75 17.05 5.60
C LEU A 32 3.37 17.16 4.20
N GLY A 33 4.55 17.70 4.09
CA GLY A 33 5.29 17.70 2.82
C GLY A 33 5.70 19.04 2.30
N THR A 34 6.48 19.02 1.23
CA THR A 34 7.05 20.18 0.54
C THR A 34 6.24 20.53 -0.70
N THR A 35 5.78 21.73 -0.78
CA THR A 35 5.45 22.63 -1.90
C THR A 35 4.67 22.15 -3.14
N GLN A 36 4.45 20.90 -3.45
CA GLN A 36 3.61 20.50 -4.59
C GLN A 36 2.68 19.36 -4.22
N GLY A 37 1.39 19.68 -4.07
CA GLY A 37 0.33 18.69 -3.99
C GLY A 37 0.08 18.09 -2.61
N THR A 38 0.39 18.79 -1.52
CA THR A 38 0.12 18.27 -0.18
C THR A 38 -1.34 18.48 0.21
N ASN A 39 -2.06 17.38 0.28
CA ASN A 39 -3.46 17.38 0.69
C ASN A 39 -3.63 16.94 2.16
N TYR A 40 -2.53 16.88 2.93
CA TYR A 40 -2.57 16.38 4.31
C TYR A 40 -2.01 17.40 5.28
N ILE A 41 -2.73 17.61 6.37
CA ILE A 41 -2.37 18.49 7.45
C ILE A 41 -2.51 17.71 8.75
N VAL A 42 -1.52 17.82 9.62
CA VAL A 42 -1.63 17.41 10.99
C VAL A 42 -2.05 18.60 11.83
N PHE A 43 -2.87 18.37 12.83
CA PHE A 43 -3.20 19.41 13.81
C PHE A 43 -3.10 18.88 15.25
N VAL A 44 -2.81 19.77 16.17
CA VAL A 44 -2.70 19.50 17.61
C VAL A 44 -3.52 20.56 18.34
N GLU A 45 -4.27 20.16 19.34
CA GLU A 45 -4.97 21.09 20.23
C GLU A 45 -3.93 21.89 21.05
N GLY A 46 -4.11 23.20 21.09
CA GLY A 46 -3.20 24.16 21.68
C GLY A 46 -2.57 25.10 20.65
N ASP A 47 -2.17 26.27 21.09
CA ASP A 47 -1.53 27.33 20.28
C ASP A 47 -0.19 27.78 20.89
N ASP A 48 0.35 26.98 21.79
CA ASP A 48 1.61 27.23 22.49
C ASP A 48 2.82 26.59 21.78
N VAL A 49 4.01 26.85 22.36
CA VAL A 49 5.28 26.30 21.85
C VAL A 49 5.31 24.77 21.92
N ILE A 50 4.59 24.17 22.88
CA ILE A 50 4.54 22.72 23.07
C ILE A 50 3.71 22.10 21.96
N ALA A 51 2.53 22.63 21.69
CA ALA A 51 1.67 22.20 20.57
C ALA A 51 2.40 22.32 19.23
N SER A 52 3.15 23.42 19.01
CA SER A 52 3.96 23.62 17.82
C SER A 52 5.05 22.56 17.64
N LYS A 53 5.73 22.16 18.72
CA LYS A 53 6.72 21.08 18.70
C LYS A 53 6.08 19.72 18.40
N TYR A 54 4.93 19.41 18.99
CA TYR A 54 4.21 18.17 18.71
C TYR A 54 3.73 18.13 17.27
N ALA A 55 3.14 19.20 16.75
CA ALA A 55 2.71 19.28 15.36
C ALA A 55 3.89 19.05 14.40
N ALA A 56 5.06 19.63 14.68
CA ALA A 56 6.26 19.44 13.87
C ALA A 56 6.76 17.98 13.88
N VAL A 57 6.84 17.35 15.06
CA VAL A 57 7.27 15.94 15.19
C VAL A 57 6.30 15.01 14.49
N LEU A 58 5.00 15.20 14.71
CA LEU A 58 3.95 14.40 14.07
C LEU A 58 3.96 14.58 12.55
N ALA A 59 4.17 15.80 12.05
CA ALA A 59 4.24 16.06 10.61
C ALA A 59 5.39 15.29 9.95
N VAL A 60 6.58 15.29 10.57
CA VAL A 60 7.74 14.50 10.07
C VAL A 60 7.45 13.00 10.13
N SER A 61 6.88 12.51 11.23
CA SER A 61 6.55 11.09 11.39
C SER A 61 5.53 10.62 10.36
N PHE A 62 4.45 11.37 10.18
CA PHE A 62 3.42 11.02 9.20
C PHE A 62 3.89 11.22 7.74
N ALA A 63 4.75 12.19 7.47
CA ALA A 63 5.36 12.33 6.14
C ALA A 63 6.20 11.10 5.77
N ASN A 64 6.98 10.56 6.72
CA ASN A 64 7.75 9.35 6.51
C ASN A 64 6.84 8.11 6.30
N ILE A 65 5.77 8.00 7.10
CA ILE A 65 4.78 6.92 6.93
C ILE A 65 4.12 7.01 5.56
N LYS A 66 3.68 8.22 5.16
CA LYS A 66 3.09 8.47 3.85
C LYS A 66 4.04 8.10 2.71
N PHE A 67 5.30 8.56 2.77
CA PHE A 67 6.33 8.23 1.79
C PHE A 67 6.50 6.70 1.65
N TYR A 68 6.54 5.97 2.76
CA TYR A 68 6.64 4.50 2.75
C TYR A 68 5.42 3.85 2.08
N TYR A 69 4.21 4.37 2.34
CA TYR A 69 2.98 3.84 1.70
C TYR A 69 2.93 4.18 0.22
N ASP A 70 3.31 5.39 -0.18
CA ASP A 70 3.35 5.82 -1.58
C ASP A 70 4.35 4.96 -2.37
N GLU A 71 5.56 4.77 -1.87
CA GLU A 71 6.58 3.92 -2.49
C GLU A 71 6.08 2.47 -2.69
N LYS A 72 5.42 1.91 -1.67
CA LYS A 72 4.84 0.58 -1.76
C LYS A 72 3.70 0.51 -2.78
N TYR A 73 2.83 1.51 -2.80
CA TYR A 73 1.72 1.60 -3.74
C TYR A 73 2.24 1.70 -5.18
N ASP A 74 3.28 2.48 -5.40
CA ASP A 74 3.92 2.63 -6.69
C ASP A 74 4.55 1.32 -7.19
N ARG A 75 5.20 0.55 -6.31
CA ARG A 75 5.74 -0.78 -6.65
C ARG A 75 4.63 -1.77 -6.99
N SER A 76 3.55 -1.79 -6.22
CA SER A 76 2.41 -2.67 -6.49
C SER A 76 1.71 -2.32 -7.80
N ASN A 77 1.52 -1.04 -8.09
CA ASN A 77 0.98 -0.57 -9.36
C ASN A 77 1.92 -0.87 -10.54
N PHE A 78 3.21 -0.74 -10.35
CA PHE A 78 4.20 -1.10 -11.36
C PHE A 78 4.08 -2.57 -11.75
N ILE A 79 4.02 -3.48 -10.76
CA ILE A 79 3.86 -4.92 -11.01
C ILE A 79 2.49 -5.21 -11.65
N LYS A 80 1.42 -4.57 -11.18
CA LYS A 80 0.09 -4.69 -11.78
C LYS A 80 0.11 -4.32 -13.26
N ASN A 81 0.77 -3.22 -13.61
CA ASN A 81 0.88 -2.76 -14.98
C ASN A 81 1.74 -3.69 -15.85
N ILE A 82 2.74 -4.37 -15.28
CA ILE A 82 3.48 -5.43 -16.00
C ILE A 82 2.55 -6.61 -16.28
N ILE A 83 1.80 -7.09 -15.28
CA ILE A 83 0.88 -8.24 -15.42
C ILE A 83 -0.20 -7.96 -16.48
N LEU A 84 -0.68 -6.72 -16.55
CA LEU A 84 -1.73 -6.29 -17.49
C LEU A 84 -1.20 -5.83 -18.85
N ASP A 85 0.11 -5.98 -19.10
CA ASP A 85 0.78 -5.55 -20.35
C ASP A 85 0.60 -4.04 -20.66
N ASN A 86 0.49 -3.22 -19.61
CA ASN A 86 0.30 -1.76 -19.71
C ASN A 86 1.63 -0.98 -19.77
N ILE A 87 2.77 -1.66 -19.69
CA ILE A 87 4.11 -1.06 -19.76
C ILE A 87 4.87 -1.71 -20.91
N LEU A 88 5.48 -0.88 -21.74
CA LEU A 88 6.34 -1.37 -22.81
C LEU A 88 7.55 -2.13 -22.22
N PRO A 89 7.93 -3.30 -22.79
CA PRO A 89 9.05 -4.09 -22.28
C PRO A 89 10.35 -3.29 -22.11
N GLY A 90 10.62 -2.32 -23.00
CA GLY A 90 11.78 -1.44 -22.91
C GLY A 90 11.81 -0.49 -21.72
N ASP A 91 10.63 -0.15 -21.19
CA ASP A 91 10.48 0.80 -20.08
C ASP A 91 10.51 0.10 -18.70
N ILE A 92 10.31 -1.24 -18.68
CA ILE A 92 10.24 -2.01 -17.42
C ILE A 92 11.52 -1.83 -16.61
N TYR A 93 12.68 -1.92 -17.26
CA TYR A 93 13.98 -1.81 -16.57
C TYR A 93 14.19 -0.41 -15.97
N LEU A 94 13.86 0.64 -16.72
CA LEU A 94 14.00 2.03 -16.26
C LEU A 94 13.10 2.29 -15.07
N LYS A 95 11.84 1.90 -15.14
CA LYS A 95 10.89 2.05 -14.04
C LYS A 95 11.23 1.23 -12.82
N ALA A 96 11.72 -0.01 -12.99
CA ALA A 96 12.22 -0.82 -11.89
C ALA A 96 13.34 -0.11 -11.11
N ARG A 97 14.27 0.53 -11.82
CA ARG A 97 15.34 1.33 -11.20
C ARG A 97 14.81 2.55 -10.43
N GLU A 98 13.88 3.29 -11.01
CA GLU A 98 13.27 4.47 -10.38
C GLU A 98 12.55 4.10 -9.07
N LEU A 99 11.90 2.94 -9.03
CA LEU A 99 11.17 2.44 -7.87
C LEU A 99 12.04 1.61 -6.92
N TYR A 100 13.35 1.54 -7.14
CA TYR A 100 14.25 0.68 -6.37
C TYR A 100 13.73 -0.77 -6.28
N PHE A 101 13.08 -1.24 -7.35
CA PHE A 101 12.55 -2.59 -7.42
C PHE A 101 13.65 -3.56 -7.85
N ASN A 102 13.93 -4.55 -7.01
CA ASN A 102 14.95 -5.54 -7.34
C ASN A 102 14.43 -6.48 -8.43
N SER A 103 14.95 -6.34 -9.65
CA SER A 103 14.60 -7.16 -10.82
C SER A 103 15.44 -8.45 -10.93
N ASP A 104 16.53 -8.59 -10.15
CA ASP A 104 17.47 -9.71 -10.29
C ASP A 104 17.08 -10.94 -9.44
N VAL A 105 15.88 -10.91 -8.84
CA VAL A 105 15.36 -12.04 -8.04
C VAL A 105 14.30 -12.81 -8.82
N SER A 106 14.33 -14.13 -8.64
CA SER A 106 13.28 -15.00 -9.20
C SER A 106 11.95 -14.75 -8.49
N ARG A 107 10.87 -14.70 -9.24
CA ARG A 107 9.51 -14.59 -8.71
C ARG A 107 8.59 -15.58 -9.41
N THR A 108 7.63 -16.08 -8.65
CA THR A 108 6.54 -16.89 -9.17
C THR A 108 5.24 -16.12 -9.00
N VAL A 109 4.38 -16.18 -10.01
CA VAL A 109 3.05 -15.58 -9.95
C VAL A 109 2.04 -16.67 -9.66
N ILE A 110 1.22 -16.46 -8.63
CA ILE A 110 0.10 -17.32 -8.29
C ILE A 110 -1.17 -16.49 -8.47
N LEU A 111 -2.05 -16.92 -9.37
CA LEU A 111 -3.34 -16.29 -9.59
C LEU A 111 -4.40 -16.96 -8.74
N ILE A 112 -5.13 -16.18 -7.95
CA ILE A 112 -6.19 -16.64 -7.06
C ILE A 112 -7.49 -16.00 -7.53
N ARG A 113 -8.45 -16.82 -7.91
CA ARG A 113 -9.78 -16.38 -8.35
C ARG A 113 -10.83 -16.79 -7.35
N GLY A 114 -11.56 -15.82 -6.80
CA GLY A 114 -12.79 -16.07 -6.03
C GLY A 114 -13.93 -16.49 -6.94
N VAL A 115 -14.60 -17.58 -6.60
CA VAL A 115 -15.72 -18.11 -7.39
C VAL A 115 -17.04 -17.48 -6.96
N GLU A 116 -17.15 -17.09 -5.69
CA GLU A 116 -18.33 -16.45 -5.11
C GLU A 116 -17.97 -15.19 -4.36
N THR A 117 -18.87 -14.21 -4.34
CA THR A 117 -18.73 -13.00 -3.53
C THR A 117 -19.13 -13.31 -2.09
N HIS A 118 -18.17 -13.26 -1.18
CA HIS A 118 -18.39 -13.40 0.25
C HIS A 118 -18.14 -12.07 0.96
N ASP A 119 -18.66 -11.93 2.18
CA ASP A 119 -18.46 -10.73 3.04
C ASP A 119 -16.98 -10.54 3.45
N VAL A 120 -16.13 -11.55 3.21
CA VAL A 120 -14.72 -11.52 3.55
C VAL A 120 -13.88 -11.22 2.30
N SER A 121 -13.00 -10.26 2.42
CA SER A 121 -12.04 -9.92 1.38
C SER A 121 -10.95 -11.01 1.28
N ILE A 122 -10.99 -11.81 0.20
CA ILE A 122 -9.93 -12.79 -0.10
C ILE A 122 -8.57 -12.10 -0.19
N TYR A 123 -8.53 -10.86 -0.67
CA TYR A 123 -7.32 -10.05 -0.71
C TYR A 123 -6.68 -9.87 0.67
N ASP A 124 -7.49 -9.53 1.68
CA ASP A 124 -6.97 -9.31 3.04
C ASP A 124 -6.45 -10.61 3.66
N VAL A 125 -7.12 -11.72 3.40
CA VAL A 125 -6.66 -13.06 3.83
C VAL A 125 -5.30 -13.38 3.21
N VAL A 126 -5.18 -13.27 1.89
CA VAL A 126 -3.92 -13.55 1.19
C VAL A 126 -2.84 -12.58 1.64
N GLN A 127 -3.16 -11.29 1.84
CA GLN A 127 -2.20 -10.30 2.32
C GLN A 127 -1.67 -10.63 3.72
N ASN A 128 -2.51 -11.17 4.60
CA ASN A 128 -2.10 -11.59 5.96
C ASN A 128 -1.22 -12.84 5.96
N LEU A 129 -1.42 -13.75 4.99
CA LEU A 129 -0.55 -14.93 4.82
C LEU A 129 0.87 -14.55 4.38
N PHE A 130 1.04 -13.40 3.71
CA PHE A 130 2.34 -12.93 3.21
C PHE A 130 2.68 -11.55 3.80
N PRO A 131 3.15 -11.50 5.06
CA PRO A 131 3.39 -10.25 5.78
C PRO A 131 4.61 -9.47 5.26
N ASP A 132 5.57 -10.14 4.60
CA ASP A 132 6.78 -9.48 4.06
C ASP A 132 6.48 -8.78 2.73
N LYS A 133 5.89 -7.60 2.86
CA LYS A 133 5.47 -6.76 1.74
C LYS A 133 6.63 -6.13 0.94
N SER A 134 7.87 -6.37 1.34
CA SER A 134 9.06 -5.96 0.57
C SER A 134 9.44 -6.99 -0.49
N LYS A 135 9.04 -8.25 -0.31
CA LYS A 135 9.35 -9.39 -1.17
C LYS A 135 8.14 -9.95 -1.90
N ASP A 136 7.00 -9.99 -1.20
CA ASP A 136 5.77 -10.60 -1.68
C ASP A 136 4.72 -9.52 -1.96
N PHE A 137 4.19 -9.50 -3.18
CA PHE A 137 3.19 -8.51 -3.60
C PHE A 137 1.85 -9.19 -3.85
N VAL A 138 0.85 -8.81 -3.08
CA VAL A 138 -0.55 -9.19 -3.30
C VAL A 138 -1.23 -8.06 -4.03
N ILE A 139 -1.78 -8.36 -5.21
CA ILE A 139 -2.27 -7.34 -6.14
C ILE A 139 -3.67 -7.69 -6.60
N ASN A 140 -4.61 -6.79 -6.41
CA ASN A 140 -5.93 -6.92 -7.02
C ASN A 140 -5.83 -6.64 -8.52
N ILE A 141 -6.09 -7.64 -9.34
CA ILE A 141 -6.16 -7.52 -10.80
C ILE A 141 -7.52 -6.94 -11.19
N ASN A 142 -8.59 -7.55 -10.67
CA ASN A 142 -9.97 -7.11 -10.81
C ASN A 142 -10.78 -7.49 -9.56
N GLU A 143 -12.10 -7.45 -9.62
CA GLU A 143 -12.99 -7.73 -8.49
C GLU A 143 -12.90 -9.19 -7.96
N THR A 144 -12.53 -10.13 -8.83
CA THR A 144 -12.48 -11.57 -8.51
C THR A 144 -11.08 -12.15 -8.50
N ASP A 145 -10.12 -11.50 -9.19
CA ASP A 145 -8.78 -12.04 -9.41
C ASP A 145 -7.72 -11.29 -8.61
N ILE A 146 -6.93 -12.05 -7.89
CA ILE A 146 -5.79 -11.58 -7.09
C ILE A 146 -4.53 -12.26 -7.61
N ALA A 147 -3.49 -11.50 -7.86
CA ALA A 147 -2.16 -12.03 -8.16
C ALA A 147 -1.26 -11.92 -6.94
N LEU A 148 -0.72 -13.04 -6.50
CA LEU A 148 0.41 -13.08 -5.57
C LEU A 148 1.70 -13.22 -6.38
N VAL A 149 2.54 -12.19 -6.33
CA VAL A 149 3.89 -12.20 -6.90
C VAL A 149 4.86 -12.46 -5.77
N LYS A 150 5.32 -13.70 -5.68
CA LYS A 150 6.16 -14.17 -4.58
C LYS A 150 7.62 -14.28 -4.98
N GLU A 151 8.51 -13.70 -4.16
CA GLU A 151 9.95 -13.92 -4.29
C GLU A 151 10.28 -15.37 -3.98
N THR A 152 11.05 -16.00 -4.87
CA THR A 152 11.44 -17.42 -4.77
C THR A 152 12.94 -17.58 -4.96
N LYS A 153 13.48 -18.69 -4.48
CA LYS A 153 14.88 -19.03 -4.77
C LYS A 153 14.99 -19.49 -6.24
N PRO A 154 16.10 -19.16 -6.92
CA PRO A 154 16.36 -19.70 -8.24
C PRO A 154 16.32 -21.24 -8.22
N GLY A 155 15.58 -21.83 -9.18
CA GLY A 155 15.44 -23.29 -9.27
C GLY A 155 14.54 -23.92 -8.21
N ILE A 156 13.59 -23.15 -7.66
CA ILE A 156 12.58 -23.71 -6.74
C ILE A 156 11.83 -24.87 -7.41
N ASP A 157 11.63 -25.95 -6.66
CA ASP A 157 10.90 -27.13 -7.14
C ASP A 157 9.41 -26.80 -7.32
N THR A 158 8.85 -27.23 -8.45
CA THR A 158 7.41 -27.10 -8.77
C THR A 158 6.52 -27.62 -7.67
N LYS A 159 6.87 -28.75 -7.03
CA LYS A 159 6.12 -29.29 -5.90
C LYS A 159 6.03 -28.35 -4.71
N THR A 160 7.05 -27.53 -4.47
CA THR A 160 7.04 -26.53 -3.40
C THR A 160 6.04 -25.42 -3.72
N ILE A 161 5.96 -25.00 -4.99
CA ILE A 161 5.01 -23.98 -5.44
C ILE A 161 3.59 -24.53 -5.42
N GLU A 162 3.38 -25.78 -5.87
CA GLU A 162 2.09 -26.47 -5.79
C GLU A 162 1.59 -26.60 -4.35
N LYS A 163 2.48 -26.97 -3.43
CA LYS A 163 2.15 -27.02 -2.00
C LYS A 163 1.76 -25.66 -1.44
N LEU A 164 2.44 -24.60 -1.86
CA LEU A 164 2.10 -23.26 -1.48
C LEU A 164 0.72 -22.84 -2.00
N ALA A 165 0.43 -23.14 -3.27
CA ALA A 165 -0.87 -22.88 -3.87
C ALA A 165 -2.01 -23.64 -3.17
N SER A 166 -1.78 -24.92 -2.83
CA SER A 166 -2.72 -25.73 -2.03
C SER A 166 -2.94 -25.12 -0.65
N THR A 167 -1.87 -24.69 0.03
CA THR A 167 -1.99 -24.05 1.35
C THR A 167 -2.84 -22.79 1.29
N ILE A 168 -2.68 -21.96 0.26
CA ILE A 168 -3.50 -20.76 0.06
C ILE A 168 -4.97 -21.15 -0.14
N ALA A 169 -5.23 -22.11 -1.03
CA ALA A 169 -6.59 -22.58 -1.29
C ALA A 169 -7.26 -23.16 -0.03
N ASP A 170 -6.53 -23.99 0.69
CA ASP A 170 -7.03 -24.64 1.92
C ASP A 170 -7.32 -23.60 3.03
N THR A 171 -6.47 -22.58 3.18
CA THR A 171 -6.68 -21.53 4.17
C THR A 171 -7.89 -20.67 3.82
N VAL A 172 -8.00 -20.22 2.57
CA VAL A 172 -9.14 -19.39 2.13
C VAL A 172 -10.44 -20.18 2.22
N SER A 173 -10.44 -21.46 1.80
CA SER A 173 -11.63 -22.28 1.81
C SER A 173 -12.01 -22.75 3.22
N GLY A 174 -11.02 -23.07 4.06
CA GLY A 174 -11.26 -23.63 5.41
C GLY A 174 -11.67 -22.57 6.42
N GLU A 175 -11.04 -21.40 6.41
CA GLU A 175 -11.31 -20.36 7.40
C GLU A 175 -12.49 -19.45 7.03
N PHE A 176 -12.74 -19.29 5.73
CA PHE A 176 -13.70 -18.28 5.23
C PHE A 176 -14.83 -18.86 4.38
N TYR A 177 -14.87 -20.19 4.20
CA TYR A 177 -15.86 -20.87 3.36
C TYR A 177 -15.95 -20.33 1.93
N ALA A 178 -14.90 -19.67 1.46
CA ALA A 178 -14.83 -19.08 0.13
C ALA A 178 -14.25 -20.11 -0.86
N GLN A 179 -14.95 -20.35 -1.97
CA GLN A 179 -14.41 -21.18 -3.04
C GLN A 179 -13.42 -20.37 -3.88
N VAL A 180 -12.21 -20.90 -4.03
CA VAL A 180 -11.17 -20.27 -4.85
C VAL A 180 -10.58 -21.27 -5.84
N VAL A 181 -10.16 -20.75 -6.99
CA VAL A 181 -9.34 -21.47 -7.96
C VAL A 181 -7.96 -20.83 -7.97
N VAL A 182 -6.93 -21.66 -7.82
CA VAL A 182 -5.55 -21.18 -7.78
C VAL A 182 -4.78 -21.70 -8.99
N GLY A 183 -4.21 -20.79 -9.76
CA GLY A 183 -3.35 -21.06 -10.91
C GLY A 183 -1.91 -20.64 -10.63
N ILE A 184 -0.95 -21.41 -11.14
CA ILE A 184 0.48 -21.14 -11.04
C ILE A 184 0.99 -20.80 -12.44
N GLY A 185 1.75 -19.66 -12.53
CA GLY A 185 2.38 -19.18 -13.77
C GLY A 185 3.91 -19.13 -13.66
#